data_a50f0d7af2729540e6bc78bc6ebc90d5
#
_entry.id   a50f0d7af2729540e6bc78bc6ebc90d5
#
_cell.length_a   1.000
_cell.length_b   1.000
_cell.length_c   1.000
_cell.angle_alpha   90.00
_cell.angle_beta   90.00
_cell.angle_gamma   90.00
#
_symmetry.space_group_name_H-M   'P 1'
#
loop_
_entity.id
_entity.type
_entity.pdbx_description
1 polymer ?
#
loop_
_entity_poly.entity_id
_entity_poly.type
_entity_poly.pdbx_seq_one_letter_code
_entity_poly.pdbx_strand_id
1 'polypeptide(L)'
;MNVPRLAALALAAMIAAGCATRSADVKPEPVSPEDFASWRCDALADEIDRVQNRAADVAYSVDAQVGNNVIALSLGVTVFWPALLAMRPDGPDAAELARLKGRFEALRTAASQQACPPAADLLPTALASALPVTVGERLVYEERNGARGPAREVGLTLEALKRSHLEFALDVAGQRAPSPWHQDTAGNPAAGAPGSGMLYWSRLLRRDLALGDLVSGTVHDAEGGAGRLRGQVIATGVQTRYGRPFDAAVVELFGDVPNNEPFPGATSTRIDGVMVVDRKSGVLLRLELRSANPEFSVRRTLVRIEPATTLR
;
A
#
# COMPACT_ATOMS: atom_id res chain seq x y z
N MET A 1 25.28 -43.58 -30.07
CA MET A 1 24.46 -42.87 -29.04
C MET A 1 24.99 -41.45 -28.93
N ASN A 2 24.16 -40.43 -29.25
CA ASN A 2 24.62 -39.07 -29.48
C ASN A 2 24.84 -38.30 -28.17
N VAL A 3 26.05 -38.28 -27.67
CA VAL A 3 26.52 -37.51 -26.48
C VAL A 3 26.11 -36.03 -26.52
N PRO A 4 26.07 -35.31 -27.66
CA PRO A 4 25.71 -33.90 -27.70
C PRO A 4 24.21 -33.63 -27.37
N ARG A 5 23.33 -34.60 -27.62
CA ARG A 5 21.90 -34.45 -27.30
C ARG A 5 21.60 -34.60 -25.82
N LEU A 6 22.36 -35.43 -25.09
CA LEU A 6 22.25 -35.58 -23.63
C LEU A 6 22.79 -34.35 -22.88
N ALA A 7 23.89 -33.75 -23.39
CA ALA A 7 24.42 -32.52 -22.81
C ALA A 7 23.48 -31.32 -22.98
N ALA A 8 22.82 -31.21 -24.15
CA ALA A 8 21.82 -30.15 -24.39
C ALA A 8 20.56 -30.30 -23.50
N LEU A 9 20.12 -31.53 -23.26
CA LEU A 9 18.99 -31.81 -22.38
C LEU A 9 19.34 -31.54 -20.90
N ALA A 10 20.53 -31.84 -20.44
CA ALA A 10 21.02 -31.54 -19.11
C ALA A 10 21.14 -30.03 -18.88
N LEU A 11 21.61 -29.26 -19.87
CA LEU A 11 21.71 -27.81 -19.80
C LEU A 11 20.32 -27.13 -19.79
N ALA A 12 19.38 -27.64 -20.57
CA ALA A 12 17.98 -27.18 -20.56
C ALA A 12 17.28 -27.47 -19.22
N ALA A 13 17.58 -28.59 -18.58
CA ALA A 13 17.04 -28.94 -17.27
C ALA A 13 17.62 -28.06 -16.13
N MET A 14 18.88 -27.62 -16.23
CA MET A 14 19.47 -26.68 -15.27
C MET A 14 18.91 -25.27 -15.37
N ILE A 15 18.49 -24.83 -16.57
CA ILE A 15 17.87 -23.50 -16.78
C ILE A 15 16.43 -23.48 -16.22
N ALA A 16 15.75 -24.64 -16.22
CA ALA A 16 14.39 -24.76 -15.67
C ALA A 16 14.35 -24.79 -14.11
N ALA A 17 15.48 -25.04 -13.44
CA ALA A 17 15.56 -25.06 -11.98
C ALA A 17 15.74 -23.68 -11.34
N GLY A 18 15.87 -22.63 -12.12
CA GLY A 18 16.02 -21.23 -11.65
C GLY A 18 14.70 -20.50 -11.43
N CYS A 19 13.63 -21.16 -11.02
CA CYS A 19 12.39 -20.49 -10.65
C CYS A 19 12.60 -19.72 -9.34
N ALA A 20 12.78 -18.40 -9.44
CA ALA A 20 12.70 -17.51 -8.29
C ALA A 20 11.34 -17.68 -7.62
N THR A 21 11.36 -18.01 -6.36
CA THR A 21 10.19 -18.36 -5.56
C THR A 21 9.44 -17.11 -5.11
N ARG A 22 8.12 -17.13 -5.17
CA ARG A 22 7.23 -15.98 -4.91
C ARG A 22 6.91 -15.84 -3.42
N SER A 23 6.61 -14.62 -2.96
CA SER A 23 6.33 -14.27 -1.56
C SER A 23 5.23 -15.09 -0.87
N ALA A 24 4.25 -15.60 -1.63
CA ALA A 24 3.13 -16.34 -1.07
C ALA A 24 3.45 -17.82 -0.73
N ASP A 25 4.55 -18.40 -1.24
CA ASP A 25 4.95 -19.78 -0.94
C ASP A 25 5.82 -19.91 0.34
N VAL A 26 6.13 -18.79 1.00
CA VAL A 26 6.84 -18.80 2.28
C VAL A 26 5.96 -19.42 3.34
N LYS A 27 6.38 -20.55 3.87
CA LYS A 27 5.70 -21.16 5.02
C LYS A 27 5.92 -20.28 6.26
N PRO A 28 4.86 -20.08 7.08
CA PRO A 28 5.02 -19.41 8.37
C PRO A 28 6.06 -20.13 9.24
N GLU A 29 6.93 -19.38 9.88
CA GLU A 29 7.78 -19.90 10.95
C GLU A 29 6.90 -20.12 12.18
N PRO A 30 6.96 -21.29 12.86
CA PRO A 30 6.12 -21.56 14.01
C PRO A 30 6.40 -20.57 15.15
N VAL A 31 5.37 -19.85 15.58
CA VAL A 31 5.37 -18.94 16.73
C VAL A 31 4.25 -19.36 17.66
N SER A 32 4.51 -19.44 18.98
CA SER A 32 3.48 -19.86 19.93
C SER A 32 2.48 -18.71 20.20
N PRO A 33 1.16 -18.94 20.09
CA PRO A 33 0.17 -17.99 20.55
C PRO A 33 0.29 -17.66 22.04
N GLU A 34 0.88 -18.55 22.84
CA GLU A 34 1.06 -18.38 24.29
C GLU A 34 2.01 -17.20 24.61
N ASP A 35 2.93 -16.85 23.69
CA ASP A 35 3.82 -15.71 23.83
C ASP A 35 3.05 -14.38 23.93
N PHE A 36 1.81 -14.37 23.47
CA PHE A 36 0.93 -13.22 23.43
C PHE A 36 -0.26 -13.33 24.41
N ALA A 37 -0.33 -14.40 25.19
CA ALA A 37 -1.49 -14.67 26.07
C ALA A 37 -1.73 -13.59 27.14
N SER A 38 -0.69 -12.83 27.51
CA SER A 38 -0.80 -11.74 28.49
C SER A 38 -1.07 -10.37 27.87
N TRP A 39 -1.14 -10.29 26.55
CA TRP A 39 -1.31 -9.03 25.85
C TRP A 39 -2.79 -8.59 25.88
N ARG A 40 -3.03 -7.28 25.97
CA ARG A 40 -4.38 -6.72 25.88
C ARG A 40 -4.85 -6.72 24.42
N CYS A 41 -6.16 -6.73 24.21
CA CYS A 41 -6.75 -6.77 22.87
C CYS A 41 -6.35 -5.58 21.98
N ASP A 42 -6.21 -4.38 22.55
CA ASP A 42 -5.70 -3.20 21.84
C ASP A 42 -4.27 -3.40 21.35
N ALA A 43 -3.38 -3.89 22.22
CA ALA A 43 -1.99 -4.18 21.87
C ALA A 43 -1.87 -5.30 20.82
N LEU A 44 -2.72 -6.33 20.89
CA LEU A 44 -2.79 -7.39 19.88
C LEU A 44 -3.22 -6.82 18.53
N ALA A 45 -4.23 -5.96 18.50
CA ALA A 45 -4.72 -5.33 17.26
C ALA A 45 -3.64 -4.45 16.62
N ASP A 46 -2.97 -3.59 17.41
CA ASP A 46 -1.90 -2.72 16.94
C ASP A 46 -0.72 -3.51 16.37
N GLU A 47 -0.35 -4.62 17.01
CA GLU A 47 0.75 -5.46 16.53
C GLU A 47 0.35 -6.26 15.29
N ILE A 48 -0.88 -6.77 15.21
CA ILE A 48 -1.41 -7.40 13.99
C ILE A 48 -1.29 -6.44 12.80
N ASP A 49 -1.72 -5.18 12.96
CA ASP A 49 -1.62 -4.16 11.91
C ASP A 49 -0.17 -3.87 11.53
N ARG A 50 0.73 -3.78 12.52
CA ARG A 50 2.17 -3.55 12.28
C ARG A 50 2.81 -4.70 11.52
N VAL A 51 2.54 -5.94 11.94
CA VAL A 51 3.06 -7.14 11.28
C VAL A 51 2.53 -7.28 9.86
N GLN A 52 1.24 -6.99 9.63
CA GLN A 52 0.66 -6.99 8.29
C GLN A 52 1.33 -5.98 7.36
N ASN A 53 1.53 -4.74 7.84
CA ASN A 53 2.18 -3.69 7.06
C ASN A 53 3.62 -4.08 6.70
N ARG A 54 4.38 -4.59 7.68
CA ARG A 54 5.76 -5.04 7.44
C ARG A 54 5.83 -6.25 6.52
N ALA A 55 4.93 -7.23 6.67
CA ALA A 55 4.85 -8.39 5.78
C ALA A 55 4.52 -7.96 4.33
N ALA A 56 3.66 -6.96 4.14
CA ALA A 56 3.40 -6.37 2.83
C ALA A 56 4.65 -5.78 2.22
N ASP A 57 5.45 -5.08 3.03
CA ASP A 57 6.69 -4.45 2.60
C ASP A 57 7.72 -5.46 2.13
N VAL A 58 7.91 -6.51 2.93
CA VAL A 58 8.87 -7.58 2.61
C VAL A 58 8.40 -8.39 1.40
N ALA A 59 7.10 -8.73 1.34
CA ALA A 59 6.53 -9.45 0.21
C ALA A 59 6.67 -8.65 -1.10
N TYR A 60 6.49 -7.31 -1.05
CA TYR A 60 6.74 -6.45 -2.20
C TYR A 60 8.19 -6.50 -2.67
N SER A 61 9.16 -6.46 -1.74
CA SER A 61 10.59 -6.53 -2.09
C SER A 61 10.95 -7.85 -2.76
N VAL A 62 10.36 -8.96 -2.28
CA VAL A 62 10.54 -10.30 -2.85
C VAL A 62 9.96 -10.38 -4.27
N ASP A 63 8.73 -9.91 -4.49
CA ASP A 63 8.07 -10.01 -5.79
C ASP A 63 8.58 -8.99 -6.80
N ALA A 64 9.12 -7.85 -6.36
CA ALA A 64 9.81 -6.91 -7.24
C ALA A 64 11.07 -7.52 -7.88
N GLN A 65 11.69 -8.49 -7.22
CA GLN A 65 12.81 -9.26 -7.77
C GLN A 65 12.36 -10.31 -8.80
N VAL A 66 11.12 -10.76 -8.75
CA VAL A 66 10.59 -11.83 -9.62
C VAL A 66 9.85 -11.30 -10.86
N GLY A 67 9.54 -10.01 -10.92
CA GLY A 67 8.93 -9.37 -12.10
C GLY A 67 7.45 -9.68 -12.35
N ASN A 68 6.70 -10.21 -11.36
CA ASN A 68 5.31 -10.62 -11.54
C ASN A 68 4.31 -9.98 -10.55
N ASN A 69 3.30 -9.36 -11.12
CA ASN A 69 1.97 -8.98 -10.59
C ASN A 69 1.85 -8.40 -9.18
N VAL A 70 1.89 -7.07 -9.11
CA VAL A 70 1.51 -6.23 -7.96
C VAL A 70 0.11 -6.53 -7.42
N ILE A 71 -0.79 -6.97 -8.28
CA ILE A 71 -2.22 -7.17 -8.01
C ILE A 71 -2.47 -8.25 -6.96
N ALA A 72 -1.82 -9.41 -7.10
CA ALA A 72 -1.98 -10.51 -6.15
C ALA A 72 -1.50 -10.14 -4.74
N LEU A 73 -0.49 -9.27 -4.65
CA LEU A 73 0.11 -8.84 -3.40
C LEU A 73 -0.77 -7.87 -2.63
N SER A 74 -1.33 -6.88 -3.34
CA SER A 74 -2.17 -5.86 -2.70
C SER A 74 -3.49 -6.44 -2.22
N LEU A 75 -4.09 -7.38 -2.96
CA LEU A 75 -5.28 -8.12 -2.54
C LEU A 75 -5.01 -9.03 -1.35
N GLY A 76 -3.88 -9.76 -1.35
CA GLY A 76 -3.52 -10.66 -0.28
C GLY A 76 -3.29 -9.97 1.06
N VAL A 77 -2.74 -8.76 1.06
CA VAL A 77 -2.43 -8.02 2.29
C VAL A 77 -3.64 -7.31 2.88
N THR A 78 -4.54 -6.80 2.04
CA THR A 78 -5.63 -5.94 2.52
C THR A 78 -6.96 -6.66 2.67
N VAL A 79 -7.23 -7.69 1.86
CA VAL A 79 -8.55 -8.34 1.78
C VAL A 79 -8.47 -9.85 1.99
N PHE A 80 -7.41 -10.52 1.54
CA PHE A 80 -7.31 -11.97 1.55
C PHE A 80 -5.93 -12.49 1.92
N TRP A 81 -5.54 -12.34 3.19
CA TRP A 81 -4.29 -12.85 3.74
C TRP A 81 -3.95 -14.31 3.36
N PRO A 82 -4.91 -15.25 3.24
CA PRO A 82 -4.60 -16.61 2.80
C PRO A 82 -3.94 -16.70 1.43
N ALA A 83 -4.14 -15.72 0.53
CA ALA A 83 -3.46 -15.68 -0.76
C ALA A 83 -1.95 -15.48 -0.65
N LEU A 84 -1.46 -14.88 0.44
CA LEU A 84 -0.02 -14.74 0.71
C LEU A 84 0.62 -16.05 1.20
N LEU A 85 -0.19 -17.06 1.58
CA LEU A 85 0.32 -18.34 2.06
C LEU A 85 0.75 -19.29 0.93
N ALA A 86 0.51 -18.93 -0.31
CA ALA A 86 0.69 -19.82 -1.48
C ALA A 86 1.98 -19.61 -2.31
N MET A 87 3.00 -18.85 -1.88
CA MET A 87 4.19 -18.51 -2.72
C MET A 87 5.55 -18.74 -2.01
N ARG A 88 6.62 -19.08 -2.69
CA ARG A 88 7.97 -19.41 -2.13
C ARG A 88 9.04 -18.40 -2.54
N PRO A 89 9.90 -17.93 -1.65
CA PRO A 89 11.15 -17.27 -1.97
C PRO A 89 12.38 -17.87 -1.31
N ASP A 90 13.52 -17.65 -1.94
CA ASP A 90 14.84 -17.91 -1.37
C ASP A 90 15.53 -16.57 -1.07
N GLY A 91 16.09 -16.42 0.15
CA GLY A 91 16.83 -15.21 0.54
C GLY A 91 16.49 -14.67 1.93
N PRO A 92 17.21 -13.64 2.41
CA PRO A 92 16.98 -13.03 3.73
C PRO A 92 15.58 -12.45 3.89
N ASP A 93 15.00 -11.90 2.83
CA ASP A 93 13.63 -11.36 2.83
C ASP A 93 12.59 -12.47 2.99
N ALA A 94 12.87 -13.67 2.47
CA ALA A 94 12.03 -14.84 2.66
C ALA A 94 11.95 -15.29 4.12
N ALA A 95 13.09 -15.33 4.79
CA ALA A 95 13.15 -15.69 6.20
C ALA A 95 12.44 -14.64 7.08
N GLU A 96 12.54 -13.35 6.74
CA GLU A 96 11.79 -12.30 7.41
C GLU A 96 10.29 -12.46 7.18
N LEU A 97 9.87 -12.75 5.94
CA LEU A 97 8.45 -12.97 5.62
C LEU A 97 7.89 -14.21 6.33
N ALA A 98 8.66 -15.30 6.45
CA ALA A 98 8.28 -16.49 7.21
C ALA A 98 8.00 -16.16 8.69
N ARG A 99 8.89 -15.38 9.30
CA ARG A 99 8.73 -14.93 10.69
C ARG A 99 7.51 -14.03 10.87
N LEU A 100 7.31 -13.09 9.96
CA LEU A 100 6.16 -12.19 10.00
C LEU A 100 4.84 -12.95 9.84
N LYS A 101 4.78 -13.93 8.95
CA LYS A 101 3.60 -14.80 8.78
C LYS A 101 3.30 -15.60 10.04
N GLY A 102 4.31 -16.24 10.61
CA GLY A 102 4.13 -17.01 11.84
C GLY A 102 3.69 -16.14 13.03
N ARG A 103 4.31 -14.97 13.18
CA ARG A 103 3.91 -14.00 14.20
C ARG A 103 2.47 -13.54 14.02
N PHE A 104 2.04 -13.27 12.79
CA PHE A 104 0.67 -12.88 12.47
C PHE A 104 -0.34 -13.97 12.85
N GLU A 105 -0.08 -15.23 12.49
CA GLU A 105 -0.96 -16.36 12.82
C GLU A 105 -1.06 -16.56 14.33
N ALA A 106 0.06 -16.46 15.05
CA ALA A 106 0.08 -16.56 16.49
C ALA A 106 -0.71 -15.43 17.18
N LEU A 107 -0.54 -14.19 16.73
CA LEU A 107 -1.28 -13.05 17.24
C LEU A 107 -2.79 -13.18 17.00
N ARG A 108 -3.21 -13.60 15.81
CA ARG A 108 -4.63 -13.84 15.50
C ARG A 108 -5.21 -14.95 16.37
N THR A 109 -4.45 -16.01 16.57
CA THR A 109 -4.88 -17.13 17.43
C THR A 109 -5.01 -16.66 18.88
N ALA A 110 -4.04 -15.91 19.40
CA ALA A 110 -4.09 -15.33 20.74
C ALA A 110 -5.30 -14.39 20.91
N ALA A 111 -5.54 -13.52 19.93
CA ALA A 111 -6.71 -12.63 19.93
C ALA A 111 -8.04 -13.41 19.93
N SER A 112 -8.12 -14.48 19.14
CA SER A 112 -9.29 -15.36 19.12
C SER A 112 -9.50 -16.11 20.43
N GLN A 113 -8.42 -16.64 21.04
CA GLN A 113 -8.45 -17.35 22.33
C GLN A 113 -8.89 -16.43 23.48
N GLN A 114 -8.51 -15.16 23.42
CA GLN A 114 -8.90 -14.15 24.40
C GLN A 114 -10.29 -13.55 24.12
N ALA A 115 -11.01 -14.04 23.10
CA ALA A 115 -12.28 -13.48 22.65
C ALA A 115 -12.19 -11.95 22.41
N CYS A 116 -11.06 -11.47 21.93
CA CYS A 116 -10.90 -10.07 21.53
C CYS A 116 -11.93 -9.74 20.45
N PRO A 117 -12.69 -8.65 20.61
CA PRO A 117 -13.60 -8.22 19.57
C PRO A 117 -12.82 -7.95 18.29
N PRO A 118 -13.39 -8.23 17.09
CA PRO A 118 -12.81 -7.77 15.84
C PRO A 118 -12.48 -6.28 15.94
N ALA A 119 -11.35 -5.86 15.37
CA ALA A 119 -10.93 -4.45 15.47
C ALA A 119 -12.02 -3.45 15.03
N ALA A 120 -12.93 -3.88 14.14
CA ALA A 120 -14.13 -3.11 13.77
C ALA A 120 -15.14 -2.92 14.92
N ASP A 121 -15.17 -3.82 15.90
CA ASP A 121 -16.13 -3.80 17.03
C ASP A 121 -15.59 -3.01 18.23
N LEU A 122 -14.33 -2.62 18.22
CA LEU A 122 -13.70 -1.81 19.27
C LEU A 122 -14.12 -0.34 19.25
N LEU A 123 -14.76 0.12 18.15
CA LEU A 123 -15.20 1.49 18.01
C LEU A 123 -16.71 1.60 18.18
N PRO A 124 -17.21 2.58 18.95
CA PRO A 124 -18.64 2.83 19.08
C PRO A 124 -19.30 3.03 17.71
N THR A 125 -20.46 2.44 17.49
CA THR A 125 -21.24 2.52 16.24
C THR A 125 -21.46 3.97 15.75
N ALA A 126 -21.47 4.93 16.67
CA ALA A 126 -21.56 6.36 16.37
C ALA A 126 -20.32 6.89 15.59
N LEU A 127 -19.15 6.27 15.72
CA LEU A 127 -17.95 6.64 14.99
C LEU A 127 -17.91 6.03 13.58
N ALA A 128 -18.68 4.97 13.31
CA ALA A 128 -18.79 4.39 11.98
C ALA A 128 -19.49 5.31 10.97
N SER A 129 -20.23 6.31 11.44
CA SER A 129 -20.84 7.36 10.60
C SER A 129 -20.00 8.63 10.48
N ALA A 130 -18.98 8.81 11.31
CA ALA A 130 -18.05 9.93 11.25
C ALA A 130 -16.94 9.65 10.23
N LEU A 131 -16.33 10.73 9.73
CA LEU A 131 -15.10 10.59 8.95
C LEU A 131 -14.01 9.97 9.84
N PRO A 132 -13.16 9.08 9.30
CA PRO A 132 -12.12 8.40 10.08
C PRO A 132 -10.99 9.34 10.52
N VAL A 133 -11.04 10.62 10.14
CA VAL A 133 -10.07 11.67 10.50
C VAL A 133 -10.78 12.93 10.92
N THR A 134 -10.17 13.65 11.88
CA THR A 134 -10.71 14.90 12.43
C THR A 134 -9.73 16.05 12.27
N VAL A 135 -10.25 17.28 12.31
CA VAL A 135 -9.42 18.49 12.22
C VAL A 135 -8.39 18.52 13.35
N GLY A 136 -7.15 18.83 12.99
CA GLY A 136 -5.99 18.85 13.87
C GLY A 136 -5.20 17.54 13.88
N GLU A 137 -5.74 16.45 13.38
CA GLU A 137 -5.01 15.19 13.26
C GLU A 137 -4.03 15.20 12.11
N ARG A 138 -2.89 14.54 12.32
CA ARG A 138 -1.83 14.41 11.32
C ARG A 138 -1.74 12.98 10.82
N LEU A 139 -1.99 12.79 9.54
CA LEU A 139 -1.80 11.55 8.80
C LEU A 139 -0.32 11.47 8.41
N VAL A 140 0.37 10.44 8.83
CA VAL A 140 1.80 10.26 8.56
C VAL A 140 2.00 9.10 7.61
N TYR A 141 2.64 9.38 6.50
CA TYR A 141 2.95 8.41 5.46
C TYR A 141 4.45 8.16 5.40
N GLU A 142 4.84 6.93 5.16
CA GLU A 142 6.13 6.59 4.60
C GLU A 142 6.03 6.61 3.08
N GLU A 143 6.89 7.36 2.43
CA GLU A 143 6.97 7.44 0.98
C GLU A 143 8.36 7.04 0.49
N ARG A 144 8.39 6.26 -0.60
CA ARG A 144 9.60 5.90 -1.34
C ARG A 144 9.36 6.16 -2.81
N ASN A 145 10.27 6.91 -3.43
CA ASN A 145 10.27 7.14 -4.86
C ASN A 145 11.20 6.11 -5.54
N GLY A 146 10.69 5.44 -6.58
CA GLY A 146 11.39 4.33 -7.22
C GLY A 146 11.46 3.06 -6.35
N ALA A 147 11.95 1.97 -6.94
CA ALA A 147 12.00 0.66 -6.28
C ALA A 147 12.99 0.60 -5.10
N ARG A 148 14.04 1.44 -5.12
CA ARG A 148 15.14 1.42 -4.14
C ARG A 148 15.42 2.80 -3.53
N GLY A 149 14.54 3.77 -3.73
CA GLY A 149 14.70 5.10 -3.16
C GLY A 149 14.66 5.09 -1.62
N PRO A 150 15.30 6.08 -0.98
CA PRO A 150 15.21 6.23 0.47
C PRO A 150 13.77 6.48 0.89
N ALA A 151 13.41 5.96 2.07
CA ALA A 151 12.14 6.30 2.68
C ALA A 151 12.16 7.76 3.16
N ARG A 152 11.07 8.48 2.93
CA ARG A 152 10.84 9.80 3.52
C ARG A 152 9.49 9.85 4.20
N GLU A 153 9.38 10.65 5.23
CA GLU A 153 8.11 10.91 5.89
C GLU A 153 7.35 12.02 5.16
N VAL A 154 6.06 11.80 4.97
CA VAL A 154 5.11 12.80 4.47
C VAL A 154 4.00 12.95 5.51
N GLY A 155 3.80 14.14 6.04
CA GLY A 155 2.76 14.48 7.01
C GLY A 155 1.67 15.32 6.37
N LEU A 156 0.41 14.94 6.58
CA LEU A 156 -0.78 15.70 6.19
C LEU A 156 -1.59 16.01 7.45
N THR A 157 -1.49 17.25 7.96
CA THR A 157 -2.30 17.70 9.10
C THR A 157 -3.60 18.29 8.59
N LEU A 158 -4.73 17.72 8.95
CA LEU A 158 -6.04 18.21 8.53
C LEU A 158 -6.34 19.54 9.23
N GLU A 159 -6.30 20.64 8.48
CA GLU A 159 -6.56 22.00 8.99
C GLU A 159 -8.02 22.40 8.87
N ALA A 160 -8.68 21.99 7.79
CA ALA A 160 -10.09 22.29 7.59
C ALA A 160 -10.81 21.21 6.81
N LEU A 161 -12.07 20.98 7.20
CA LEU A 161 -13.02 20.14 6.49
C LEU A 161 -14.13 21.04 5.94
N LYS A 162 -14.16 21.21 4.63
CA LYS A 162 -15.17 21.99 3.93
C LYS A 162 -16.14 21.05 3.19
N ARG A 163 -17.29 21.57 2.78
CA ARG A 163 -18.33 20.75 2.12
C ARG A 163 -17.84 19.96 0.90
N SER A 164 -16.88 20.50 0.15
CA SER A 164 -16.40 19.93 -1.11
C SER A 164 -14.95 19.46 -1.07
N HIS A 165 -14.17 19.85 -0.07
CA HIS A 165 -12.75 19.54 -0.02
C HIS A 165 -12.18 19.54 1.40
N LEU A 166 -11.07 18.85 1.55
CA LEU A 166 -10.23 18.81 2.74
C LEU A 166 -8.97 19.64 2.49
N GLU A 167 -8.60 20.43 3.47
CA GLU A 167 -7.37 21.24 3.46
C GLU A 167 -6.38 20.65 4.47
N PHE A 168 -5.19 20.34 4.00
CA PHE A 168 -4.12 19.80 4.83
C PHE A 168 -2.90 20.71 4.78
N ALA A 169 -2.30 20.89 5.91
CA ALA A 169 -0.92 21.31 5.98
C ALA A 169 -0.01 20.14 5.58
N LEU A 170 0.87 20.37 4.63
CA LEU A 170 1.78 19.35 4.10
C LEU A 170 3.18 19.54 4.67
N ASP A 171 3.77 18.49 5.21
CA ASP A 171 5.17 18.39 5.60
C ASP A 171 5.84 17.25 4.83
N VAL A 172 6.98 17.50 4.23
CA VAL A 172 7.77 16.50 3.52
C VAL A 172 9.16 16.45 4.11
N ALA A 173 9.58 15.30 4.63
CA ALA A 173 10.86 15.09 5.28
C ALA A 173 11.17 16.14 6.38
N GLY A 174 10.14 16.53 7.16
CA GLY A 174 10.24 17.52 8.24
C GLY A 174 10.23 18.97 7.79
N GLN A 175 10.03 19.23 6.49
CA GLN A 175 9.91 20.59 5.95
C GLN A 175 8.47 20.89 5.58
N ARG A 176 7.93 22.00 6.11
CA ARG A 176 6.61 22.50 5.76
C ARG A 176 6.60 22.96 4.32
N ALA A 177 5.66 22.43 3.53
CA ALA A 177 5.45 22.90 2.16
C ALA A 177 4.88 24.34 2.19
N PRO A 178 5.25 25.19 1.22
CA PRO A 178 4.79 26.58 1.17
C PRO A 178 3.30 26.69 0.84
N SER A 179 2.72 25.66 0.24
CA SER A 179 1.31 25.61 -0.15
C SER A 179 0.62 24.43 0.54
N PRO A 180 -0.63 24.62 1.00
CA PRO A 180 -1.41 23.52 1.57
C PRO A 180 -1.75 22.47 0.51
N TRP A 181 -1.98 21.25 0.97
CA TRP A 181 -2.52 20.18 0.15
C TRP A 181 -4.04 20.22 0.20
N HIS A 182 -4.66 20.42 -0.95
CA HIS A 182 -6.10 20.40 -1.10
C HIS A 182 -6.52 19.14 -1.83
N GLN A 183 -7.50 18.42 -1.31
CA GLN A 183 -8.13 17.30 -2.02
C GLN A 183 -9.65 17.37 -1.91
N ASP A 184 -10.33 16.83 -2.91
CA ASP A 184 -11.77 16.65 -2.82
C ASP A 184 -12.11 15.51 -1.83
N THR A 185 -13.38 15.35 -1.52
CA THR A 185 -13.84 14.30 -0.59
C THR A 185 -13.83 12.90 -1.21
N ALA A 186 -13.49 12.76 -2.49
CA ALA A 186 -13.22 11.50 -3.15
C ALA A 186 -11.74 11.10 -3.05
N GLY A 187 -10.86 12.03 -2.65
CA GLY A 187 -9.44 11.81 -2.51
C GLY A 187 -8.59 12.25 -3.71
N ASN A 188 -9.14 13.06 -4.62
CA ASN A 188 -8.34 13.64 -5.69
C ASN A 188 -7.72 14.95 -5.22
N PRO A 189 -6.39 15.10 -5.26
CA PRO A 189 -5.76 16.38 -5.07
C PRO A 189 -6.23 17.41 -6.11
N ALA A 190 -6.50 18.64 -5.68
CA ALA A 190 -6.92 19.71 -6.57
C ALA A 190 -5.78 20.18 -7.48
N ALA A 191 -4.56 20.21 -6.91
CA ALA A 191 -3.28 20.40 -7.59
C ALA A 191 -2.20 19.80 -6.71
N GLY A 192 -1.06 19.43 -7.29
CA GLY A 192 0.12 19.10 -6.49
C GLY A 192 0.55 20.34 -5.73
N ALA A 193 1.11 20.14 -4.53
CA ALA A 193 1.76 21.21 -3.81
C ALA A 193 3.09 21.56 -4.53
N PRO A 194 3.23 22.72 -5.18
CA PRO A 194 4.44 23.06 -5.91
C PRO A 194 5.68 22.95 -5.00
N GLY A 195 6.73 22.35 -5.52
CA GLY A 195 7.99 22.17 -4.79
C GLY A 195 7.98 21.07 -3.72
N SER A 196 6.89 20.33 -3.55
CA SER A 196 6.83 19.21 -2.58
C SER A 196 7.61 17.97 -3.03
N GLY A 197 7.90 17.86 -4.32
CA GLY A 197 8.51 16.67 -4.90
C GLY A 197 7.62 15.43 -4.80
N MET A 198 6.30 15.61 -4.74
CA MET A 198 5.33 14.54 -4.59
C MET A 198 4.62 14.22 -5.89
N LEU A 199 4.56 12.94 -6.21
CA LEU A 199 3.64 12.44 -7.22
C LEU A 199 2.20 12.54 -6.71
N TYR A 200 1.28 12.99 -7.55
CA TYR A 200 -0.14 13.08 -7.25
C TYR A 200 -0.99 12.67 -8.47
N TRP A 201 -2.29 12.51 -8.26
CA TRP A 201 -3.26 12.20 -9.30
C TRP A 201 -4.38 13.25 -9.33
N SER A 202 -5.06 13.36 -10.44
CA SER A 202 -6.20 14.26 -10.59
C SER A 202 -7.35 13.55 -11.31
N ARG A 203 -8.59 13.83 -10.88
CA ARG A 203 -9.83 13.30 -11.45
C ARG A 203 -9.90 11.78 -11.56
N LEU A 204 -9.13 11.06 -10.75
CA LEU A 204 -9.03 9.59 -10.80
C LEU A 204 -10.16 8.93 -10.01
N LEU A 205 -10.43 9.43 -8.83
CA LEU A 205 -11.37 8.83 -7.89
C LEU A 205 -12.74 9.54 -7.96
N ARG A 206 -13.79 8.78 -7.66
CA ARG A 206 -15.14 9.31 -7.45
C ARG A 206 -15.65 8.87 -6.07
N ARG A 207 -16.70 9.50 -5.59
CA ARG A 207 -17.39 9.06 -4.36
C ARG A 207 -18.06 7.71 -4.57
N ASP A 208 -18.26 6.99 -3.48
CA ASP A 208 -19.04 5.76 -3.44
C ASP A 208 -18.55 4.67 -4.42
N LEU A 209 -17.22 4.53 -4.51
CA LEU A 209 -16.57 3.49 -5.30
C LEU A 209 -17.15 2.11 -4.95
N ALA A 210 -17.69 1.40 -5.92
CA ALA A 210 -18.23 0.04 -5.78
C ALA A 210 -17.33 -0.97 -6.50
N LEU A 211 -17.43 -2.22 -6.07
CA LEU A 211 -16.73 -3.33 -6.72
C LEU A 211 -17.04 -3.37 -8.22
N GLY A 212 -16.02 -3.45 -9.05
CA GLY A 212 -16.14 -3.47 -10.52
C GLY A 212 -16.14 -2.08 -11.18
N ASP A 213 -16.25 -1.00 -10.41
CA ASP A 213 -16.23 0.35 -10.97
C ASP A 213 -14.93 0.64 -11.71
N LEU A 214 -15.08 1.29 -12.88
CA LEU A 214 -13.95 1.80 -13.66
C LEU A 214 -13.68 3.25 -13.31
N VAL A 215 -12.41 3.59 -13.17
CA VAL A 215 -11.92 4.93 -12.92
C VAL A 215 -10.90 5.35 -13.97
N SER A 216 -10.81 6.64 -14.23
CA SER A 216 -9.81 7.19 -15.15
C SER A 216 -9.44 8.62 -14.76
N GLY A 217 -8.18 8.96 -14.88
CA GLY A 217 -7.65 10.27 -14.52
C GLY A 217 -6.24 10.46 -15.04
N THR A 218 -5.55 11.40 -14.43
CA THR A 218 -4.16 11.75 -14.76
C THR A 218 -3.28 11.56 -13.54
N VAL A 219 -2.10 11.02 -13.73
CA VAL A 219 -1.02 11.03 -12.73
C VAL A 219 0.00 12.09 -13.12
N HIS A 220 0.51 12.80 -12.13
CA HIS A 220 1.49 13.87 -12.30
C HIS A 220 2.71 13.57 -11.44
N ASP A 221 3.90 13.72 -12.01
CA ASP A 221 5.15 13.67 -11.25
C ASP A 221 5.45 15.00 -10.54
N ALA A 222 6.58 15.04 -9.86
CA ALA A 222 7.02 16.23 -9.13
C ALA A 222 7.45 17.39 -10.04
N GLU A 223 7.81 17.12 -11.27
CA GLU A 223 8.36 18.07 -12.25
C GLU A 223 7.32 18.60 -13.23
N GLY A 224 6.08 18.09 -13.15
CA GLY A 224 4.97 18.50 -13.99
C GLY A 224 4.73 17.61 -15.22
N GLY A 225 5.46 16.51 -15.33
CA GLY A 225 5.14 15.43 -16.26
C GLY A 225 3.76 14.85 -15.96
N ALA A 226 3.04 14.44 -16.99
CA ALA A 226 1.69 13.91 -16.83
C ALA A 226 1.48 12.66 -17.66
N GLY A 227 0.85 11.65 -17.04
CA GLY A 227 0.49 10.38 -17.66
C GLY A 227 -1.00 10.07 -17.49
N ARG A 228 -1.50 9.17 -18.31
CA ARG A 228 -2.88 8.67 -18.19
C ARG A 228 -2.92 7.51 -17.23
N LEU A 229 -3.90 7.54 -16.33
CA LEU A 229 -4.14 6.48 -15.38
C LEU A 229 -5.58 6.00 -15.50
N ARG A 230 -5.76 4.70 -15.51
CA ARG A 230 -7.06 4.03 -15.47
C ARG A 230 -7.03 3.03 -14.36
N GLY A 231 -8.19 2.56 -13.93
CA GLY A 231 -8.23 1.51 -12.94
C GLY A 231 -9.59 0.88 -12.82
N GLN A 232 -9.64 -0.18 -12.03
CA GLN A 232 -10.85 -0.87 -11.65
C GLN A 232 -10.85 -1.13 -10.15
N VAL A 233 -12.00 -0.94 -9.52
CA VAL A 233 -12.20 -1.31 -8.12
C VAL A 233 -12.32 -2.83 -8.05
N ILE A 234 -11.31 -3.47 -7.46
CA ILE A 234 -11.20 -4.94 -7.39
C ILE A 234 -11.61 -5.50 -6.02
N ALA A 235 -11.72 -4.64 -5.01
CA ALA A 235 -12.24 -5.02 -3.69
C ALA A 235 -12.78 -3.79 -2.95
N THR A 236 -13.74 -4.03 -2.06
CA THR A 236 -14.23 -3.05 -1.08
C THR A 236 -14.46 -3.73 0.25
N GLY A 237 -14.28 -2.98 1.35
CA GLY A 237 -14.52 -3.52 2.69
C GLY A 237 -13.96 -2.65 3.79
N VAL A 238 -14.31 -2.97 5.03
CA VAL A 238 -13.80 -2.25 6.19
C VAL A 238 -12.39 -2.74 6.52
N GLN A 239 -11.45 -1.81 6.59
CA GLN A 239 -10.10 -2.03 7.10
C GLN A 239 -9.90 -1.25 8.37
N THR A 240 -9.42 -1.90 9.41
CA THR A 240 -8.98 -1.20 10.62
C THR A 240 -7.50 -0.86 10.49
N ARG A 241 -7.19 0.42 10.66
CA ARG A 241 -5.82 0.94 10.68
C ARG A 241 -5.68 1.89 11.86
N TYR A 242 -4.65 1.68 12.68
CA TYR A 242 -4.37 2.54 13.84
C TYR A 242 -5.60 2.73 14.76
N GLY A 243 -6.32 1.61 15.01
CA GLY A 243 -7.53 1.61 15.84
C GLY A 243 -8.77 2.25 15.20
N ARG A 244 -8.76 2.55 13.89
CA ARG A 244 -9.89 3.21 13.19
C ARG A 244 -10.38 2.38 12.01
N PRO A 245 -11.70 2.27 11.82
CA PRO A 245 -12.28 1.64 10.64
C PRO A 245 -12.25 2.63 9.46
N PHE A 246 -11.73 2.17 8.35
CA PHE A 246 -11.80 2.82 7.03
C PHE A 246 -12.67 1.96 6.13
N ASP A 247 -13.61 2.59 5.44
CA ASP A 247 -14.39 1.93 4.39
C ASP A 247 -13.60 1.93 3.09
N ALA A 248 -12.69 0.97 2.95
CA ALA A 248 -11.67 0.98 1.94
C ALA A 248 -12.17 0.44 0.58
N ALA A 249 -11.71 1.07 -0.49
CA ALA A 249 -11.71 0.52 -1.84
C ALA A 249 -10.27 0.23 -2.27
N VAL A 250 -10.06 -0.92 -2.90
CA VAL A 250 -8.81 -1.30 -3.55
C VAL A 250 -9.01 -1.09 -5.05
N VAL A 251 -8.20 -0.22 -5.63
CA VAL A 251 -8.24 0.12 -7.05
C VAL A 251 -6.98 -0.38 -7.71
N GLU A 252 -7.12 -1.31 -8.63
CA GLU A 252 -6.04 -1.70 -9.54
C GLU A 252 -5.84 -0.58 -10.57
N LEU A 253 -4.59 -0.17 -10.78
CA LEU A 253 -4.23 0.96 -11.63
C LEU A 253 -3.33 0.50 -12.78
N PHE A 254 -3.57 1.07 -13.96
CA PHE A 254 -2.73 0.86 -15.15
C PHE A 254 -2.83 2.05 -16.08
N GLY A 255 -1.81 2.25 -16.89
CA GLY A 255 -1.80 3.38 -17.82
C GLY A 255 -0.46 3.57 -18.51
N ASP A 256 -0.27 4.79 -19.00
CA ASP A 256 0.90 5.20 -19.77
C ASP A 256 1.41 6.55 -19.23
N VAL A 257 2.72 6.63 -19.03
CA VAL A 257 3.44 7.82 -18.58
C VAL A 257 4.55 8.19 -19.56
N PRO A 258 5.02 9.44 -19.58
CA PRO A 258 6.15 9.84 -20.44
C PRO A 258 7.36 8.94 -20.22
N ASN A 259 8.07 8.65 -21.29
CA ASN A 259 9.33 7.93 -21.24
C ASN A 259 10.48 8.95 -21.26
N ASN A 260 11.30 8.93 -20.19
CA ASN A 260 12.47 9.83 -20.11
C ASN A 260 13.72 9.23 -20.78
N GLU A 261 13.69 7.95 -21.17
CA GLU A 261 14.80 7.35 -21.89
C GLU A 261 14.63 7.55 -23.41
N PRO A 262 15.69 7.98 -24.11
CA PRO A 262 15.65 8.19 -25.55
C PRO A 262 15.76 6.85 -26.31
N PHE A 263 14.80 5.95 -26.11
CA PHE A 263 14.67 4.83 -27.05
C PHE A 263 14.01 5.35 -28.32
N PRO A 264 14.62 5.15 -29.48
CA PRO A 264 14.04 5.57 -30.76
C PRO A 264 12.66 4.91 -30.95
N GLY A 265 11.59 5.68 -30.84
CA GLY A 265 10.23 5.26 -31.14
C GLY A 265 9.25 5.10 -29.99
N ALA A 266 9.67 5.01 -28.73
CA ALA A 266 8.74 4.94 -27.60
C ALA A 266 8.66 6.30 -26.89
N THR A 267 7.52 6.99 -27.04
CA THR A 267 7.24 8.27 -26.35
C THR A 267 6.62 8.08 -24.95
N SER A 268 6.18 6.88 -24.62
CA SER A 268 5.56 6.54 -23.36
C SER A 268 6.01 5.17 -22.87
N THR A 269 5.93 4.97 -21.56
CA THR A 269 6.14 3.69 -20.89
C THR A 269 4.94 3.34 -20.03
N ARG A 270 4.77 2.05 -19.79
CA ARG A 270 3.68 1.54 -18.96
C ARG A 270 3.86 1.95 -17.51
N ILE A 271 2.74 2.26 -16.85
CA ILE A 271 2.60 2.35 -15.41
C ILE A 271 1.53 1.38 -14.96
N ASP A 272 1.78 0.68 -13.87
CA ASP A 272 0.80 -0.17 -13.19
C ASP A 272 0.95 -0.06 -11.67
N GLY A 273 -0.10 -0.47 -10.97
CA GLY A 273 -0.05 -0.40 -9.52
C GLY A 273 -1.38 -0.61 -8.84
N VAL A 274 -1.43 -0.18 -7.59
CA VAL A 274 -2.62 -0.29 -6.75
C VAL A 274 -2.75 0.91 -5.84
N MET A 275 -4.00 1.28 -5.57
CA MET A 275 -4.37 2.30 -4.60
C MET A 275 -5.39 1.72 -3.63
N VAL A 276 -5.22 2.02 -2.36
CA VAL A 276 -6.21 1.75 -1.32
C VAL A 276 -6.63 3.08 -0.71
N VAL A 277 -7.92 3.39 -0.80
CA VAL A 277 -8.48 4.68 -0.39
C VAL A 277 -9.75 4.48 0.44
N ASP A 278 -9.95 5.31 1.45
CA ASP A 278 -11.22 5.35 2.17
C ASP A 278 -12.30 6.01 1.31
N ARG A 279 -13.40 5.29 1.06
CA ARG A 279 -14.50 5.74 0.19
C ARG A 279 -15.28 6.93 0.75
N LYS A 280 -15.23 7.14 2.07
CA LYS A 280 -15.97 8.20 2.76
C LYS A 280 -15.21 9.52 2.82
N SER A 281 -13.91 9.45 3.08
CA SER A 281 -13.07 10.64 3.28
C SER A 281 -12.08 10.90 2.15
N GLY A 282 -11.87 9.92 1.26
CA GLY A 282 -10.80 10.00 0.26
C GLY A 282 -9.39 9.91 0.86
N VAL A 283 -9.26 9.51 2.13
CA VAL A 283 -7.96 9.33 2.75
C VAL A 283 -7.24 8.16 2.10
N LEU A 284 -6.03 8.43 1.62
CA LEU A 284 -5.16 7.42 1.05
C LEU A 284 -4.63 6.52 2.17
N LEU A 285 -4.84 5.22 2.05
CA LEU A 285 -4.25 4.23 2.96
C LEU A 285 -2.95 3.66 2.39
N ARG A 286 -2.90 3.45 1.07
CA ARG A 286 -1.73 2.95 0.35
C ARG A 286 -1.79 3.35 -1.12
N LEU A 287 -0.65 3.68 -1.68
CA LEU A 287 -0.42 3.85 -3.12
C LEU A 287 0.86 3.13 -3.49
N GLU A 288 0.79 2.30 -4.52
CA GLU A 288 1.95 1.73 -5.17
C GLU A 288 1.80 1.91 -6.66
N LEU A 289 2.73 2.60 -7.27
CA LEU A 289 2.84 2.75 -8.70
C LEU A 289 4.23 2.32 -9.15
N ARG A 290 4.29 1.60 -10.25
CA ARG A 290 5.51 1.11 -10.86
C ARG A 290 5.55 1.53 -12.32
N SER A 291 6.69 2.03 -12.73
CA SER A 291 6.99 2.37 -14.11
C SER A 291 8.48 2.18 -14.38
N ALA A 292 8.87 1.97 -15.63
CA ALA A 292 10.26 2.07 -16.04
C ALA A 292 10.79 3.51 -15.88
N ASN A 293 9.90 4.52 -15.98
CA ASN A 293 10.22 5.89 -15.59
C ASN A 293 10.18 6.02 -14.06
N PRO A 294 11.33 6.22 -13.37
CA PRO A 294 11.40 6.24 -11.91
C PRO A 294 10.61 7.38 -11.27
N GLU A 295 10.37 8.49 -11.98
CA GLU A 295 9.59 9.63 -11.49
C GLU A 295 8.12 9.29 -11.27
N PHE A 296 7.62 8.28 -11.99
CA PHE A 296 6.28 7.73 -11.82
C PHE A 296 6.23 6.45 -10.96
N SER A 297 7.34 6.07 -10.35
CA SER A 297 7.40 4.94 -9.43
C SER A 297 7.37 5.44 -8.00
N VAL A 298 6.30 5.16 -7.27
CA VAL A 298 6.13 5.60 -5.88
C VAL A 298 5.46 4.53 -5.04
N ARG A 299 5.85 4.47 -3.80
CA ARG A 299 5.15 3.72 -2.76
C ARG A 299 4.91 4.66 -1.59
N ARG A 300 3.64 4.89 -1.26
CA ARG A 300 3.21 5.74 -0.16
C ARG A 300 2.23 4.95 0.70
N THR A 301 2.52 4.79 1.98
CA THR A 301 1.69 4.01 2.92
C THR A 301 1.43 4.85 4.15
N LEU A 302 0.17 4.91 4.59
CA LEU A 302 -0.18 5.48 5.89
C LEU A 302 0.44 4.61 6.98
N VAL A 303 1.28 5.19 7.83
CA VAL A 303 2.04 4.46 8.86
C VAL A 303 1.63 4.83 10.28
N ARG A 304 0.97 5.98 10.49
CA ARG A 304 0.36 6.36 11.77
C ARG A 304 -0.58 7.54 11.60
N ILE A 305 -1.44 7.74 12.60
CA ILE A 305 -2.29 8.91 12.74
C ILE A 305 -1.95 9.54 14.09
N GLU A 306 -1.45 10.76 14.07
CA GLU A 306 -1.11 11.51 15.28
C GLU A 306 -2.32 12.34 15.70
N PRO A 307 -2.67 12.36 17.01
CA PRO A 307 -3.79 13.13 17.49
C PRO A 307 -3.57 14.63 17.33
N ALA A 308 -4.65 15.39 17.32
CA ALA A 308 -4.59 16.85 17.33
C ALA A 308 -3.75 17.33 18.52
N THR A 309 -2.73 18.14 18.23
CA THR A 309 -1.95 18.78 19.31
C THR A 309 -2.84 19.81 19.97
N THR A 310 -3.35 19.49 21.17
CA THR A 310 -3.99 20.50 22.02
C THR A 310 -2.91 21.52 22.41
N LEU A 311 -2.91 22.68 21.78
CA LEU A 311 -2.19 23.83 22.29
C LEU A 311 -2.77 24.15 23.68
N ARG A 312 -2.00 23.86 24.73
CA ARG A 312 -2.29 24.30 26.10
C ARG A 312 -1.94 25.75 26.26
#